data_ae956d9d84c1df20ad1672ebb6694fb2
#
_entry.id   ae956d9d84c1df20ad1672ebb6694fb2
#
_cell.length_a   1.000
_cell.length_b   1.000
_cell.length_c   1.000
_cell.angle_alpha   90.00
_cell.angle_beta   90.00
_cell.angle_gamma   90.00
#
_symmetry.space_group_name_H-M   'P 1'
#
loop_
_entity.id
_entity.type
_entity.pdbx_description
1 polymer ?
#
loop_
_entity_poly.entity_id
_entity_poly.type
_entity_poly.pdbx_seq_one_letter_code
_entity_poly.pdbx_strand_id
1 'polypeptide(L)'
;VCDGLGSSLYLAAHLSALWSDTGLRAIAARLLAQIDKLIHFDRHFDLFTGAAGALVAALAARSVVGEDVARPTIQRLIAHLSKYAVRGDGSCSWLSSIPSHGATTGFAHGVSGIAHALVLAQNVEPSQQLEEMILECHRFLESCRVDDGKWAEDQSRKDAKMDVWCHGALGVGLFYLHASRTRGGEFESRFREAFATMTQAYVFDNDSLCHGTQGNLELFLGVLE
;
A
#
# COMPACT_ATOMS: atom_id res chain seq x y z
N VAL A 1 -5.39 -2.08 6.49
CA VAL A 1 -4.96 -3.37 7.09
C VAL A 1 -4.73 -3.23 8.58
N CYS A 2 -4.26 -2.11 9.05
CA CYS A 2 -3.87 -1.95 10.47
C CYS A 2 -5.06 -1.66 11.39
N ASP A 3 -6.24 -1.32 10.88
CA ASP A 3 -7.45 -1.03 11.66
C ASP A 3 -8.71 -1.61 11.02
N GLY A 4 -9.71 -1.91 11.82
CA GLY A 4 -11.03 -2.34 11.37
C GLY A 4 -11.11 -3.74 10.74
N LEU A 5 -12.08 -3.92 9.84
CA LEU A 5 -12.39 -5.22 9.23
C LEU A 5 -11.25 -5.80 8.39
N GLY A 6 -10.44 -4.96 7.76
CA GLY A 6 -9.30 -5.39 6.95
C GLY A 6 -8.24 -6.11 7.78
N SER A 7 -7.87 -5.59 8.95
CA SER A 7 -6.92 -6.25 9.86
C SER A 7 -7.47 -7.55 10.42
N SER A 8 -8.75 -7.57 10.79
CA SER A 8 -9.41 -8.79 11.27
C SER A 8 -9.47 -9.88 10.19
N LEU A 9 -9.75 -9.50 8.93
CA LEU A 9 -9.71 -10.42 7.79
C LEU A 9 -8.30 -10.98 7.57
N TYR A 10 -7.30 -10.11 7.53
CA TYR A 10 -5.91 -10.50 7.34
C TYR A 10 -5.47 -11.49 8.41
N LEU A 11 -5.72 -11.17 9.68
CA LEU A 11 -5.39 -12.04 10.82
C LEU A 11 -6.11 -13.39 10.74
N ALA A 12 -7.42 -13.39 10.52
CA ALA A 12 -8.21 -14.62 10.45
C ALA A 12 -7.74 -15.53 9.30
N ALA A 13 -7.42 -14.95 8.13
CA ALA A 13 -6.91 -15.70 6.99
C ALA A 13 -5.51 -16.27 7.28
N HIS A 14 -4.61 -15.46 7.84
CA HIS A 14 -3.25 -15.88 8.16
C HIS A 14 -3.24 -17.03 9.20
N LEU A 15 -3.97 -16.87 10.30
CA LEU A 15 -4.07 -17.91 11.33
C LEU A 15 -4.80 -19.16 10.83
N SER A 16 -5.81 -19.03 9.97
CA SER A 16 -6.46 -20.17 9.33
C SER A 16 -5.49 -20.97 8.46
N ALA A 17 -4.63 -20.28 7.69
CA ALA A 17 -3.61 -20.94 6.88
C ALA A 17 -2.57 -21.64 7.76
N LEU A 18 -2.10 -20.97 8.81
CA LEU A 18 -1.06 -21.48 9.72
C LEU A 18 -1.52 -22.72 10.49
N TRP A 19 -2.77 -22.73 10.96
CA TRP A 19 -3.30 -23.78 11.82
C TRP A 19 -4.24 -24.75 11.11
N SER A 20 -4.50 -24.55 9.82
CA SER A 20 -5.50 -25.31 9.05
C SER A 20 -6.90 -25.27 9.69
N ASP A 21 -7.26 -24.14 10.32
CA ASP A 21 -8.49 -23.99 11.08
C ASP A 21 -9.67 -23.58 10.21
N THR A 22 -10.68 -24.45 10.12
CA THR A 22 -11.89 -24.22 9.30
C THR A 22 -12.84 -23.18 9.92
N GLY A 23 -12.81 -22.99 11.25
CA GLY A 23 -13.59 -21.96 11.93
C GLY A 23 -13.06 -20.56 11.58
N LEU A 24 -11.74 -20.38 11.60
CA LEU A 24 -11.08 -19.13 11.18
C LEU A 24 -11.30 -18.86 9.69
N ARG A 25 -11.32 -19.90 8.84
CA ARG A 25 -11.71 -19.78 7.43
C ARG A 25 -13.13 -19.21 7.27
N ALA A 26 -14.09 -19.75 8.02
CA ALA A 26 -15.45 -19.27 7.99
C ALA A 26 -15.59 -17.82 8.49
N ILE A 27 -14.77 -17.43 9.49
CA ILE A 27 -14.67 -16.04 9.96
C ILE A 27 -14.12 -15.14 8.85
N ALA A 28 -13.03 -15.53 8.20
CA ALA A 28 -12.43 -14.77 7.10
C ALA A 28 -13.44 -14.56 5.95
N ALA A 29 -14.17 -15.58 5.55
CA ALA A 29 -15.19 -15.46 4.51
C ALA A 29 -16.31 -14.47 4.90
N ARG A 30 -16.77 -14.48 6.17
CA ARG A 30 -17.77 -13.52 6.65
C ARG A 30 -17.25 -12.09 6.68
N LEU A 31 -16.00 -11.88 7.12
CA LEU A 31 -15.37 -10.57 7.15
C LEU A 31 -15.20 -10.02 5.74
N LEU A 32 -14.77 -10.83 4.79
CA LEU A 32 -14.68 -10.46 3.38
C LEU A 32 -16.04 -10.01 2.82
N ALA A 33 -17.10 -10.76 3.10
CA ALA A 33 -18.46 -10.39 2.68
C ALA A 33 -18.97 -9.10 3.35
N GLN A 34 -18.53 -8.79 4.56
CA GLN A 34 -18.83 -7.50 5.22
C GLN A 34 -18.07 -6.35 4.57
N ILE A 35 -16.78 -6.51 4.30
CA ILE A 35 -15.97 -5.52 3.58
C ILE A 35 -16.64 -5.20 2.25
N ASP A 36 -17.05 -6.21 1.50
CA ASP A 36 -17.71 -6.05 0.22
C ASP A 36 -18.94 -5.13 0.27
N LYS A 37 -19.76 -5.26 1.29
CA LYS A 37 -20.95 -4.42 1.49
C LYS A 37 -20.61 -2.97 1.85
N LEU A 38 -19.42 -2.73 2.42
CA LEU A 38 -19.03 -1.44 2.96
C LEU A 38 -18.10 -0.64 2.03
N ILE A 39 -17.59 -1.22 0.93
CA ILE A 39 -16.65 -0.56 0.01
C ILE A 39 -17.15 0.83 -0.41
N HIS A 40 -18.43 0.98 -0.72
CA HIS A 40 -18.99 2.23 -1.21
C HIS A 40 -19.05 3.36 -0.18
N PHE A 41 -18.87 3.06 1.10
CA PHE A 41 -18.78 4.06 2.17
C PHE A 41 -17.34 4.55 2.40
N ASP A 42 -16.33 3.83 1.90
CA ASP A 42 -14.94 4.23 2.07
C ASP A 42 -14.66 5.58 1.41
N ARG A 43 -13.93 6.44 2.14
CA ARG A 43 -13.47 7.76 1.69
C ARG A 43 -12.01 8.01 2.08
N HIS A 44 -11.34 7.00 2.62
CA HIS A 44 -9.94 7.09 3.03
C HIS A 44 -9.00 6.58 1.95
N PHE A 45 -9.40 5.57 1.20
CA PHE A 45 -8.69 4.92 0.09
C PHE A 45 -7.35 4.29 0.46
N ASP A 46 -6.72 4.72 1.54
CA ASP A 46 -5.34 4.43 1.93
C ASP A 46 -5.12 2.97 2.42
N LEU A 47 -3.85 2.66 2.69
CA LEU A 47 -3.44 1.33 3.17
C LEU A 47 -3.86 1.09 4.62
N PHE A 48 -3.87 2.13 5.46
CA PHE A 48 -4.06 1.98 6.90
C PHE A 48 -5.53 1.78 7.26
N THR A 49 -6.42 2.64 6.78
CA THR A 49 -7.84 2.68 7.14
C THR A 49 -8.80 2.47 5.97
N GLY A 50 -8.32 2.48 4.72
CA GLY A 50 -9.13 2.55 3.52
C GLY A 50 -9.14 1.30 2.64
N ALA A 51 -9.65 1.49 1.42
CA ALA A 51 -9.86 0.45 0.42
C ALA A 51 -8.56 -0.25 0.00
N ALA A 52 -7.40 0.43 -0.02
CA ALA A 52 -6.13 -0.21 -0.36
C ALA A 52 -5.74 -1.26 0.68
N GLY A 53 -5.92 -0.97 1.98
CA GLY A 53 -5.70 -1.96 3.03
C GLY A 53 -6.68 -3.13 2.97
N ALA A 54 -7.95 -2.85 2.66
CA ALA A 54 -8.94 -3.90 2.45
C ALA A 54 -8.57 -4.78 1.23
N LEU A 55 -8.03 -4.20 0.16
CA LEU A 55 -7.53 -4.91 -1.02
C LEU A 55 -6.38 -5.86 -0.66
N VAL A 56 -5.39 -5.40 0.09
CA VAL A 56 -4.28 -6.24 0.57
C VAL A 56 -4.80 -7.40 1.40
N ALA A 57 -5.75 -7.16 2.33
CA ALA A 57 -6.34 -8.20 3.15
C ALA A 57 -7.15 -9.22 2.32
N ALA A 58 -7.90 -8.77 1.32
CA ALA A 58 -8.67 -9.64 0.42
C ALA A 58 -7.75 -10.52 -0.46
N LEU A 59 -6.66 -9.93 -0.97
CA LEU A 59 -5.63 -10.65 -1.73
C LEU A 59 -4.95 -11.73 -0.89
N ALA A 60 -4.60 -11.42 0.36
CA ALA A 60 -4.03 -12.39 1.29
C ALA A 60 -5.02 -13.51 1.66
N ALA A 61 -6.30 -13.18 1.81
CA ALA A 61 -7.33 -14.14 2.21
C ALA A 61 -7.75 -15.11 1.08
N ARG A 62 -7.49 -14.80 -0.19
CA ARG A 62 -7.99 -15.57 -1.35
C ARG A 62 -7.61 -17.04 -1.33
N SER A 63 -6.40 -17.40 -0.91
CA SER A 63 -5.94 -18.80 -0.81
C SER A 63 -6.68 -19.58 0.27
N VAL A 64 -7.23 -18.90 1.27
CA VAL A 64 -7.92 -19.48 2.41
C VAL A 64 -9.43 -19.60 2.13
N VAL A 65 -10.06 -18.51 1.69
CA VAL A 65 -11.52 -18.49 1.45
C VAL A 65 -11.91 -19.08 0.10
N GLY A 66 -10.98 -19.19 -0.83
CA GLY A 66 -11.17 -19.62 -2.21
C GLY A 66 -11.17 -18.45 -3.20
N GLU A 67 -10.54 -18.67 -4.35
CA GLU A 67 -10.34 -17.66 -5.41
C GLU A 67 -11.68 -17.07 -5.88
N ASP A 68 -12.66 -17.94 -6.19
CA ASP A 68 -13.97 -17.52 -6.68
C ASP A 68 -14.77 -16.70 -5.66
N VAL A 69 -14.51 -16.89 -4.37
CA VAL A 69 -15.14 -16.14 -3.28
C VAL A 69 -14.50 -14.76 -3.12
N ALA A 70 -13.18 -14.67 -3.24
CA ALA A 70 -12.44 -13.43 -3.03
C ALA A 70 -12.47 -12.49 -4.24
N ARG A 71 -12.41 -13.02 -5.45
CA ARG A 71 -12.29 -12.26 -6.71
C ARG A 71 -13.32 -11.13 -6.88
N PRO A 72 -14.63 -11.33 -6.67
CA PRO A 72 -15.59 -10.24 -6.84
C PRO A 72 -15.33 -9.05 -5.91
N THR A 73 -14.90 -9.29 -4.68
CA THR A 73 -14.57 -8.23 -3.71
C THR A 73 -13.29 -7.51 -4.11
N ILE A 74 -12.25 -8.25 -4.54
CA ILE A 74 -10.99 -7.68 -5.05
C ILE A 74 -11.28 -6.75 -6.23
N GLN A 75 -12.05 -7.19 -7.22
CA GLN A 75 -12.40 -6.38 -8.39
C GLN A 75 -13.20 -5.12 -8.03
N ARG A 76 -14.11 -5.22 -7.05
CA ARG A 76 -14.86 -4.04 -6.57
C ARG A 76 -13.96 -3.04 -5.82
N LEU A 77 -12.99 -3.51 -5.05
CA LEU A 77 -12.01 -2.65 -4.38
C LEU A 77 -11.13 -1.92 -5.40
N ILE A 78 -10.65 -2.62 -6.43
CA ILE A 78 -9.89 -2.01 -7.53
C ILE A 78 -10.74 -0.97 -8.27
N ALA A 79 -11.97 -1.31 -8.61
CA ALA A 79 -12.89 -0.40 -9.28
C ALA A 79 -13.20 0.84 -8.41
N HIS A 80 -13.34 0.67 -7.10
CA HIS A 80 -13.52 1.77 -6.16
C HIS A 80 -12.32 2.70 -6.13
N LEU A 81 -11.11 2.18 -5.99
CA LEU A 81 -9.88 2.98 -6.04
C LEU A 81 -9.76 3.71 -7.38
N SER A 82 -10.01 3.04 -8.51
CA SER A 82 -9.96 3.65 -9.85
C SER A 82 -10.99 4.77 -10.02
N LYS A 83 -12.20 4.59 -9.51
CA LYS A 83 -13.30 5.56 -9.60
C LYS A 83 -13.00 6.87 -8.89
N TYR A 84 -12.34 6.80 -7.74
CA TYR A 84 -12.07 7.97 -6.88
C TYR A 84 -10.65 8.53 -7.03
N ALA A 85 -9.85 7.98 -7.94
CA ALA A 85 -8.55 8.53 -8.29
C ALA A 85 -8.72 9.92 -8.91
N VAL A 86 -8.03 10.91 -8.35
CA VAL A 86 -7.90 12.25 -8.91
C VAL A 86 -6.77 12.22 -9.92
N ARG A 87 -7.08 12.50 -11.18
CA ARG A 87 -6.12 12.42 -12.28
C ARG A 87 -5.79 13.80 -12.84
N GLY A 88 -4.52 14.02 -13.17
CA GLY A 88 -4.02 15.23 -13.81
C GLY A 88 -2.57 15.03 -14.26
N ASP A 89 -2.20 15.60 -15.40
CA ASP A 89 -0.84 15.58 -15.97
C ASP A 89 -0.24 14.15 -16.10
N GLY A 90 -1.12 13.18 -16.41
CA GLY A 90 -0.73 11.78 -16.56
C GLY A 90 -0.41 11.07 -15.24
N SER A 91 -0.72 11.68 -14.10
CA SER A 91 -0.58 11.10 -12.77
C SER A 91 -1.93 10.85 -12.11
N CYS A 92 -1.96 10.01 -11.07
CA CYS A 92 -3.12 9.87 -10.21
C CYS A 92 -2.76 9.88 -8.72
N SER A 93 -3.71 10.35 -7.93
CA SER A 93 -3.61 10.43 -6.48
C SER A 93 -4.99 10.33 -5.84
N TRP A 94 -5.04 10.26 -4.53
CA TRP A 94 -6.27 10.31 -3.73
C TRP A 94 -6.15 11.37 -2.67
N LEU A 95 -7.22 12.09 -2.40
CA LEU A 95 -7.24 13.06 -1.29
C LEU A 95 -7.03 12.32 0.02
N SER A 96 -6.07 12.80 0.81
CA SER A 96 -5.79 12.24 2.12
C SER A 96 -6.99 12.43 3.05
N SER A 97 -7.25 11.44 3.89
CA SER A 97 -8.19 11.56 5.01
C SER A 97 -7.69 12.49 6.13
N ILE A 98 -6.41 12.83 6.10
CA ILE A 98 -5.82 13.77 7.06
C ILE A 98 -6.20 15.19 6.63
N PRO A 99 -6.98 15.93 7.46
CA PRO A 99 -7.35 17.30 7.14
C PRO A 99 -6.10 18.18 6.97
N SER A 100 -6.09 19.09 6.03
CA SER A 100 -5.02 20.04 5.72
C SER A 100 -4.02 19.66 4.64
N HIS A 101 -4.05 18.45 4.12
CA HIS A 101 -3.10 18.02 3.10
C HIS A 101 -3.85 17.61 1.85
N GLY A 102 -3.32 17.94 0.70
CA GLY A 102 -3.74 17.37 -0.57
C GLY A 102 -3.48 15.86 -0.61
N ALA A 103 -3.17 15.34 -1.76
CA ALA A 103 -2.69 13.95 -1.87
C ALA A 103 -1.26 13.85 -1.30
N THR A 104 -1.04 12.86 -0.43
CA THR A 104 0.26 12.62 0.22
C THR A 104 1.00 11.45 -0.44
N THR A 105 2.34 11.43 -0.27
CA THR A 105 3.20 10.36 -0.78
C THR A 105 3.25 9.13 0.13
N GLY A 106 2.82 9.27 1.39
CA GLY A 106 3.03 8.30 2.46
C GLY A 106 2.55 6.87 2.18
N PHE A 107 3.15 5.90 2.86
CA PHE A 107 2.78 4.49 2.73
C PHE A 107 1.50 4.17 3.52
N ALA A 108 1.38 4.68 4.74
CA ALA A 108 0.17 4.45 5.53
C ALA A 108 -1.06 5.15 4.94
N HIS A 109 -0.94 6.45 4.62
CA HIS A 109 -2.06 7.33 4.28
C HIS A 109 -1.90 8.05 2.94
N GLY A 110 -1.15 7.48 1.99
CA GLY A 110 -0.87 8.16 0.73
C GLY A 110 -0.71 7.23 -0.46
N VAL A 111 -0.24 7.83 -1.55
CA VAL A 111 -0.17 7.20 -2.87
C VAL A 111 0.74 5.98 -2.89
N SER A 112 1.86 5.96 -2.15
CA SER A 112 2.76 4.80 -2.21
C SER A 112 2.14 3.53 -1.62
N GLY A 113 1.33 3.64 -0.55
CA GLY A 113 0.61 2.49 -0.01
C GLY A 113 -0.53 2.00 -0.91
N ILE A 114 -1.24 2.93 -1.56
CA ILE A 114 -2.26 2.57 -2.55
C ILE A 114 -1.61 1.88 -3.76
N ALA A 115 -0.52 2.45 -4.28
CA ALA A 115 0.24 1.88 -5.39
C ALA A 115 0.80 0.50 -5.06
N HIS A 116 1.27 0.28 -3.83
CA HIS A 116 1.68 -1.04 -3.35
C HIS A 116 0.54 -2.07 -3.43
N ALA A 117 -0.66 -1.71 -2.95
CA ALA A 117 -1.83 -2.59 -3.05
C ALA A 117 -2.20 -2.91 -4.51
N LEU A 118 -2.07 -1.93 -5.42
CA LEU A 118 -2.30 -2.14 -6.86
C LEU A 118 -1.23 -3.05 -7.48
N VAL A 119 0.03 -2.96 -7.08
CA VAL A 119 1.10 -3.88 -7.52
C VAL A 119 0.78 -5.30 -7.09
N LEU A 120 0.36 -5.51 -5.84
CA LEU A 120 -0.04 -6.83 -5.37
C LEU A 120 -1.23 -7.38 -6.15
N ALA A 121 -2.21 -6.53 -6.48
CA ALA A 121 -3.36 -6.92 -7.30
C ALA A 121 -2.93 -7.27 -8.74
N GLN A 122 -2.04 -6.50 -9.35
CA GLN A 122 -1.50 -6.74 -10.70
C GLN A 122 -0.75 -8.07 -10.79
N ASN A 123 -0.07 -8.48 -9.73
CA ASN A 123 0.64 -9.77 -9.69
C ASN A 123 -0.33 -10.98 -9.62
N VAL A 124 -1.57 -10.75 -9.20
CA VAL A 124 -2.61 -11.79 -9.07
C VAL A 124 -3.56 -11.82 -10.26
N GLU A 125 -4.07 -10.68 -10.66
CA GLU A 125 -5.00 -10.50 -11.79
C GLU A 125 -4.47 -9.39 -12.72
N PRO A 126 -3.51 -9.69 -13.59
CA PRO A 126 -2.91 -8.70 -14.48
C PRO A 126 -3.95 -8.02 -15.38
N SER A 127 -3.92 -6.68 -15.44
CA SER A 127 -4.75 -5.91 -16.36
C SER A 127 -4.06 -4.63 -16.80
N GLN A 128 -4.39 -4.16 -18.00
CA GLN A 128 -3.89 -2.89 -18.52
C GLN A 128 -4.29 -1.72 -17.60
N GLN A 129 -5.51 -1.74 -17.06
CA GLN A 129 -5.99 -0.69 -16.15
C GLN A 129 -5.13 -0.59 -14.88
N LEU A 130 -4.78 -1.71 -14.26
CA LEU A 130 -3.92 -1.72 -13.08
C LEU A 130 -2.51 -1.21 -13.42
N GLU A 131 -1.96 -1.64 -14.55
CA GLU A 131 -0.64 -1.17 -14.99
C GLU A 131 -0.62 0.34 -15.23
N GLU A 132 -1.63 0.88 -15.91
CA GLU A 132 -1.77 2.33 -16.11
C GLU A 132 -1.85 3.08 -14.77
N MET A 133 -2.67 2.60 -13.83
CA MET A 133 -2.78 3.22 -12.50
C MET A 133 -1.45 3.19 -11.73
N ILE A 134 -0.70 2.10 -11.80
CA ILE A 134 0.62 1.98 -11.13
C ILE A 134 1.60 3.01 -11.74
N LEU A 135 1.61 3.16 -13.07
CA LEU A 135 2.44 4.15 -13.74
C LEU A 135 1.99 5.58 -13.43
N GLU A 136 0.68 5.84 -13.31
CA GLU A 136 0.15 7.14 -12.89
C GLU A 136 0.57 7.47 -11.45
N CYS A 137 0.52 6.49 -10.51
CA CYS A 137 1.01 6.65 -9.14
C CYS A 137 2.52 6.94 -9.11
N HIS A 138 3.31 6.22 -9.91
CA HIS A 138 4.75 6.47 -10.05
C HIS A 138 5.02 7.92 -10.47
N ARG A 139 4.33 8.44 -11.50
CA ARG A 139 4.49 9.84 -11.93
C ARG A 139 4.11 10.84 -10.85
N PHE A 140 3.08 10.56 -10.04
CA PHE A 140 2.76 11.40 -8.89
C PHE A 140 3.92 11.42 -7.88
N LEU A 141 4.46 10.25 -7.51
CA LEU A 141 5.59 10.17 -6.59
C LEU A 141 6.83 10.88 -7.13
N GLU A 142 7.12 10.76 -8.42
CA GLU A 142 8.23 11.50 -9.05
C GLU A 142 8.04 13.03 -8.96
N SER A 143 6.82 13.54 -9.08
CA SER A 143 6.54 14.97 -8.92
C SER A 143 6.78 15.50 -7.49
N CYS A 144 6.75 14.59 -6.50
CA CYS A 144 7.00 14.88 -5.09
C CYS A 144 8.46 14.60 -4.68
N ARG A 145 9.28 14.09 -5.59
CA ARG A 145 10.69 13.80 -5.31
C ARG A 145 11.47 15.11 -5.14
N VAL A 146 12.29 15.20 -4.10
CA VAL A 146 13.01 16.44 -3.77
C VAL A 146 14.52 16.30 -3.87
N ASP A 147 15.10 15.23 -3.37
CA ASP A 147 16.52 14.93 -3.38
C ASP A 147 16.75 13.44 -3.62
N ASP A 148 18.00 13.03 -3.72
CA ASP A 148 18.39 11.64 -3.92
C ASP A 148 17.80 10.72 -2.83
N GLY A 149 16.83 9.93 -3.24
CA GLY A 149 16.14 8.96 -2.39
C GLY A 149 15.16 9.54 -1.38
N LYS A 150 14.76 10.82 -1.51
CA LYS A 150 13.80 11.49 -0.62
C LYS A 150 12.57 11.99 -1.36
N TRP A 151 11.45 11.91 -0.67
CA TRP A 151 10.16 12.40 -1.13
C TRP A 151 9.56 13.37 -0.12
N ALA A 152 9.03 14.48 -0.62
CA ALA A 152 8.21 15.39 0.17
C ALA A 152 6.90 14.72 0.58
N GLU A 153 6.30 15.18 1.67
CA GLU A 153 5.02 14.63 2.14
C GLU A 153 3.90 14.81 1.10
N ASP A 154 3.88 15.97 0.43
CA ASP A 154 2.98 16.30 -0.67
C ASP A 154 3.63 17.27 -1.66
N GLN A 155 2.94 17.57 -2.77
CA GLN A 155 3.46 18.48 -3.81
C GLN A 155 3.66 19.92 -3.33
N SER A 156 2.95 20.38 -2.29
CA SER A 156 2.98 21.76 -1.80
C SER A 156 4.04 21.99 -0.72
N ARG A 157 4.45 20.94 0.00
CA ARG A 157 5.36 21.01 1.15
C ARG A 157 6.65 20.24 0.89
N LYS A 158 7.43 20.72 -0.07
CA LYS A 158 8.68 20.06 -0.49
C LYS A 158 9.81 20.07 0.56
N ASP A 159 9.66 20.84 1.61
CA ASP A 159 10.58 20.90 2.75
C ASP A 159 10.23 19.90 3.88
N ALA A 160 8.98 19.41 3.91
CA ALA A 160 8.54 18.42 4.89
C ALA A 160 9.04 17.02 4.49
N LYS A 161 10.15 16.60 5.07
CA LYS A 161 10.79 15.31 4.83
C LYS A 161 10.72 14.46 6.08
N MET A 162 10.09 13.32 5.98
CA MET A 162 10.12 12.28 7.02
C MET A 162 10.60 10.99 6.38
N ASP A 163 11.50 10.27 7.07
CA ASP A 163 12.06 9.01 6.59
C ASP A 163 11.68 7.88 7.56
N VAL A 164 10.37 7.61 7.62
CA VAL A 164 9.76 6.58 8.47
C VAL A 164 8.86 5.68 7.64
N TRP A 165 8.43 4.53 8.20
CA TRP A 165 7.59 3.56 7.49
C TRP A 165 6.30 4.17 6.92
N CYS A 166 5.61 4.99 7.67
CA CYS A 166 4.35 5.57 7.23
C CYS A 166 4.50 6.73 6.24
N HIS A 167 5.67 7.39 6.20
CA HIS A 167 5.96 8.55 5.33
C HIS A 167 7.41 8.52 4.83
N GLY A 168 7.67 9.16 3.68
CA GLY A 168 9.01 9.42 3.17
C GLY A 168 9.68 8.23 2.51
N ALA A 169 11.01 8.27 2.46
CA ALA A 169 11.82 7.33 1.67
C ALA A 169 11.56 5.86 1.98
N LEU A 170 11.37 5.51 3.24
CA LEU A 170 11.16 4.13 3.65
C LEU A 170 9.86 3.54 3.10
N GLY A 171 8.74 4.22 3.33
CA GLY A 171 7.44 3.75 2.85
C GLY A 171 7.33 3.78 1.33
N VAL A 172 7.86 4.82 0.69
CA VAL A 172 7.94 4.90 -0.78
C VAL A 172 8.85 3.79 -1.32
N GLY A 173 9.95 3.48 -0.62
CA GLY A 173 10.85 2.38 -0.95
C GLY A 173 10.18 1.01 -0.96
N LEU A 174 9.24 0.74 -0.06
CA LEU A 174 8.45 -0.51 -0.06
C LEU A 174 7.61 -0.67 -1.33
N PHE A 175 6.98 0.39 -1.81
CA PHE A 175 6.30 0.36 -3.10
C PHE A 175 7.27 0.04 -4.23
N TYR A 176 8.39 0.76 -4.32
CA TYR A 176 9.37 0.56 -5.38
C TYR A 176 10.04 -0.82 -5.31
N LEU A 177 10.29 -1.37 -4.14
CA LEU A 177 10.80 -2.74 -3.98
C LEU A 177 9.88 -3.75 -4.67
N HIS A 178 8.59 -3.74 -4.34
CA HIS A 178 7.65 -4.68 -4.92
C HIS A 178 7.39 -4.44 -6.41
N ALA A 179 7.35 -3.18 -6.82
CA ALA A 179 7.16 -2.83 -8.23
C ALA A 179 8.39 -3.19 -9.09
N SER A 180 9.60 -3.06 -8.57
CA SER A 180 10.84 -3.38 -9.30
C SER A 180 11.00 -4.85 -9.63
N ARG A 181 10.42 -5.76 -8.85
CA ARG A 181 10.46 -7.21 -9.08
C ARG A 181 9.86 -7.62 -10.43
N THR A 182 8.93 -6.83 -10.95
CA THR A 182 8.25 -7.13 -12.23
C THR A 182 8.52 -6.11 -13.32
N ARG A 183 8.96 -4.88 -12.96
CA ARG A 183 9.10 -3.76 -13.90
C ARG A 183 10.55 -3.37 -14.17
N GLY A 184 11.47 -3.60 -13.22
CA GLY A 184 12.89 -3.23 -13.38
C GLY A 184 13.12 -1.73 -13.63
N GLY A 185 14.24 -1.39 -14.29
CA GLY A 185 14.50 -0.07 -14.82
C GLY A 185 14.42 1.06 -13.79
N GLU A 186 13.55 2.04 -14.05
CA GLU A 186 13.39 3.20 -13.17
C GLU A 186 12.85 2.82 -11.78
N PHE A 187 11.95 1.86 -11.68
CA PHE A 187 11.44 1.37 -10.38
C PHE A 187 12.57 0.80 -9.52
N GLU A 188 13.49 0.05 -10.10
CA GLU A 188 14.66 -0.46 -9.41
C GLU A 188 15.61 0.66 -8.98
N SER A 189 15.84 1.65 -9.83
CA SER A 189 16.65 2.82 -9.50
C SER A 189 16.09 3.57 -8.29
N ARG A 190 14.80 3.83 -8.27
CA ARG A 190 14.12 4.51 -7.14
C ARG A 190 14.14 3.70 -5.87
N PHE A 191 13.98 2.38 -5.96
CA PHE A 191 14.16 1.51 -4.82
C PHE A 191 15.58 1.61 -4.25
N ARG A 192 16.63 1.54 -5.10
CA ARG A 192 18.03 1.64 -4.66
C ARG A 192 18.34 2.99 -4.00
N GLU A 193 17.79 4.09 -4.50
CA GLU A 193 17.92 5.42 -3.90
C GLU A 193 17.26 5.48 -2.52
N ALA A 194 16.01 5.02 -2.40
CA ALA A 194 15.31 4.96 -1.12
C ALA A 194 16.04 4.07 -0.10
N PHE A 195 16.54 2.92 -0.54
CA PHE A 195 17.32 2.00 0.29
C PHE A 195 18.65 2.60 0.77
N ALA A 196 19.37 3.32 -0.11
CA ALA A 196 20.60 4.01 0.26
C ALA A 196 20.36 5.11 1.30
N THR A 197 19.26 5.86 1.18
CA THR A 197 18.86 6.86 2.17
C THR A 197 18.63 6.22 3.54
N MET A 198 17.96 5.09 3.59
CA MET A 198 17.68 4.38 4.83
C MET A 198 18.95 3.84 5.50
N THR A 199 19.93 3.33 4.73
CA THR A 199 21.19 2.80 5.29
C THR A 199 22.09 3.87 5.89
N GLN A 200 21.88 5.14 5.55
CA GLN A 200 22.61 6.28 6.10
C GLN A 200 21.97 6.88 7.35
N ALA A 201 20.76 6.50 7.66
CA ALA A 201 19.98 7.14 8.71
C ALA A 201 19.40 6.11 9.71
N TYR A 202 19.63 6.37 10.94
CA TYR A 202 18.75 6.39 12.08
C TYR A 202 18.45 5.06 12.76
N VAL A 203 19.08 4.94 13.88
CA VAL A 203 18.44 4.32 15.04
C VAL A 203 17.49 5.39 15.60
N PHE A 204 16.19 5.15 15.56
CA PHE A 204 15.20 6.03 16.17
C PHE A 204 15.19 5.85 17.69
N ASP A 205 14.72 6.86 18.44
CA ASP A 205 14.59 6.80 19.89
C ASP A 205 13.50 5.84 20.38
N ASN A 206 12.80 5.17 19.45
CA ASN A 206 11.77 4.18 19.76
C ASN A 206 11.76 3.02 18.74
N ASP A 207 11.15 1.90 19.12
CA ASP A 207 11.10 0.68 18.33
C ASP A 207 9.75 0.44 17.64
N SER A 208 8.90 1.47 17.51
CA SER A 208 7.61 1.29 16.83
C SER A 208 7.78 1.01 15.33
N LEU A 209 6.81 0.28 14.77
CA LEU A 209 6.75 0.04 13.32
C LEU A 209 6.54 1.35 12.54
N CYS A 210 5.63 2.19 13.01
CA CYS A 210 5.17 3.36 12.26
C CYS A 210 6.24 4.46 12.15
N HIS A 211 6.90 4.79 13.29
CA HIS A 211 7.84 5.92 13.40
C HIS A 211 9.16 5.53 14.06
N GLY A 212 9.46 4.25 14.18
CA GLY A 212 10.62 3.75 14.89
C GLY A 212 11.50 2.80 14.08
N THR A 213 12.48 2.23 14.78
CA THR A 213 13.50 1.34 14.21
C THR A 213 12.92 0.11 13.52
N GLN A 214 11.80 -0.46 14.02
CA GLN A 214 11.21 -1.65 13.40
C GLN A 214 10.63 -1.38 12.01
N GLY A 215 10.16 -0.15 11.73
CA GLY A 215 9.72 0.22 10.39
C GLY A 215 10.83 0.10 9.34
N ASN A 216 12.07 0.39 9.74
CA ASN A 216 13.23 0.27 8.86
C ASN A 216 13.53 -1.20 8.52
N LEU A 217 13.26 -2.13 9.44
CA LEU A 217 13.48 -3.56 9.23
C LEU A 217 12.54 -4.12 8.16
N GLU A 218 11.35 -3.58 7.97
CA GLU A 218 10.40 -4.03 6.94
C GLU A 218 11.02 -3.98 5.52
N LEU A 219 11.75 -2.91 5.21
CA LEU A 219 12.41 -2.79 3.91
C LEU A 219 13.57 -3.78 3.77
N PHE A 220 14.34 -4.00 4.85
CA PHE A 220 15.42 -5.01 4.85
C PHE A 220 14.87 -6.42 4.69
N LEU A 221 13.80 -6.77 5.41
CA LEU A 221 13.15 -8.08 5.29
C LEU A 221 12.61 -8.30 3.89
N GLY A 222 11.96 -7.28 3.31
CA GLY A 222 11.47 -7.34 1.94
C GLY A 222 12.56 -7.57 0.88
N VAL A 223 13.81 -7.17 1.12
CA VAL A 223 14.93 -7.44 0.21
C VAL A 223 15.37 -8.91 0.26
N LEU A 224 15.16 -9.59 1.39
CA LEU A 224 15.56 -10.99 1.59
C LEU A 224 14.57 -12.01 1.00
N GLU A 225 13.34 -11.59 0.67
CA GLU A 225 12.30 -12.39 0.01
C GLU A 225 12.45 -12.36 -1.54
#